data_9ed6170be7952d909ec2f79850ee2995
#
_entry.id   9ed6170be7952d909ec2f79850ee2995
#
_cell.length_a   1.000
_cell.length_b   1.000
_cell.length_c   1.000
_cell.angle_alpha   90.00
_cell.angle_beta   90.00
_cell.angle_gamma   90.00
#
_symmetry.space_group_name_H-M   'P 1'
#
loop_
_entity.id
_entity.type
_entity.pdbx_description
1 polymer ?
#
loop_
_entity_poly.entity_id
_entity_poly.type
_entity_poly.pdbx_seq_one_letter_code
_entity_poly.pdbx_strand_id
1 'polypeptide(L)'
;MKRSCSSASEVVSRMGDGATIAVCGSGTLLEPDALLAAIEASFLRTGHPCGLTVVHALGIGDGQGSGLERLAHEGLVKRVIGGHWSWSAKMQALARNNAIEAYSLPAGVIMSLMREIGAARPGLITHIGLGTFADPRVAGGKCNARATESIVERLDIDGKTYLRYKPFKVDVAIVRGSLADPSGNISLCHEAADLDAYALALAAHNSGGKVYAQVRELSDSAFVPARLVRIPGVLVDEVVVVPEQRQCVAADYDPAISGECLAQSAEVETSIPDDIRRIIAQRAADEFMPGMSLNFGFGIPGGIPSLLAERGLQDSYWGSIEQGIHNGRMMGGAMFGAARYPQAIVTSLDQFDFYSGGGVDLAFLGMGEMDSQGNVNVSSLGGTLVGPGGFIDITQGARKVVFCGAFEAKGLEVAKVGGELQLNRLGEVPKLVEKVRHITFSGPQAVLAGQEVLYVTERAVFRLIPEGIELIEVAQGVDIQRDVLDRMAFTPIVRDVKVAGLV
;
A
#
# COMPACT_ATOMS: atom_id res chain seq x y z
N MET A 1 -8.75 32.20 -17.10
CA MET A 1 -7.68 32.88 -16.36
C MET A 1 -6.41 32.09 -16.63
N LYS A 2 -5.32 32.70 -17.09
CA LYS A 2 -4.03 32.00 -17.19
C LYS A 2 -3.52 31.75 -15.79
N ARG A 3 -3.14 30.50 -15.48
CA ARG A 3 -2.48 30.15 -14.21
C ARG A 3 -1.02 30.54 -14.24
N SER A 4 -0.48 30.89 -13.09
CA SER A 4 0.91 31.25 -12.93
C SER A 4 1.77 30.00 -13.00
N CYS A 5 2.86 30.08 -13.74
CA CYS A 5 3.94 29.11 -13.69
C CYS A 5 5.03 29.69 -12.81
N SER A 6 5.34 29.00 -11.73
CA SER A 6 6.32 29.43 -10.74
C SER A 6 7.45 28.38 -10.63
N SER A 7 8.60 28.80 -10.17
CA SER A 7 9.63 27.84 -9.77
C SER A 7 9.24 27.15 -8.47
N ALA A 8 9.76 25.94 -8.24
CA ALA A 8 9.50 25.21 -6.99
C ALA A 8 9.90 26.02 -5.75
N SER A 9 11.00 26.78 -5.82
CA SER A 9 11.45 27.65 -4.72
C SER A 9 10.52 28.79 -4.41
N GLU A 10 9.92 29.44 -5.44
CA GLU A 10 8.90 30.50 -5.25
C GLU A 10 7.65 29.96 -4.59
N VAL A 11 7.18 28.80 -5.02
CA VAL A 11 6.01 28.11 -4.43
C VAL A 11 6.25 27.81 -2.96
N VAL A 12 7.40 27.20 -2.63
CA VAL A 12 7.76 26.82 -1.27
C VAL A 12 7.94 28.04 -0.35
N SER A 13 8.46 29.17 -0.88
CA SER A 13 8.62 30.38 -0.08
C SER A 13 7.30 30.97 0.47
N ARG A 14 6.16 30.52 -0.06
CA ARG A 14 4.82 30.93 0.38
C ARG A 14 4.18 29.94 1.35
N MET A 15 4.87 28.82 1.67
CA MET A 15 4.37 27.83 2.62
C MET A 15 4.58 28.33 4.04
N GLY A 16 3.52 28.26 4.85
CA GLY A 16 3.57 28.64 6.26
C GLY A 16 4.14 27.55 7.16
N ASP A 17 4.73 27.96 8.28
CA ASP A 17 5.11 27.05 9.35
C ASP A 17 3.88 26.38 9.95
N GLY A 18 4.03 25.13 10.39
CA GLY A 18 2.94 24.34 10.97
C GLY A 18 1.88 23.85 9.97
N ALA A 19 2.06 24.12 8.67
CA ALA A 19 1.09 23.75 7.65
C ALA A 19 0.89 22.22 7.59
N THR A 20 -0.35 21.81 7.32
CA THR A 20 -0.68 20.43 6.95
C THR A 20 -0.53 20.29 5.44
N ILE A 21 0.45 19.48 5.02
CA ILE A 21 0.71 19.18 3.61
C ILE A 21 0.26 17.76 3.29
N ALA A 22 -0.54 17.59 2.23
CA ALA A 22 -0.94 16.30 1.70
C ALA A 22 -0.19 16.03 0.39
N VAL A 23 0.49 14.89 0.30
CA VAL A 23 1.40 14.57 -0.81
C VAL A 23 0.90 13.34 -1.56
N CYS A 24 0.69 13.48 -2.87
CA CYS A 24 0.36 12.38 -3.79
C CYS A 24 1.62 11.61 -4.17
N GLY A 25 1.51 10.29 -4.31
CA GLY A 25 2.57 9.44 -4.85
C GLY A 25 2.54 8.01 -4.30
N SER A 26 3.20 7.09 -5.02
CA SER A 26 3.38 5.67 -4.64
C SER A 26 4.72 5.18 -5.17
N GLY A 27 5.69 4.94 -4.28
CA GLY A 27 7.07 4.74 -4.72
C GLY A 27 7.52 5.94 -5.54
N THR A 28 7.99 5.68 -6.76
CA THR A 28 8.37 6.73 -7.73
C THR A 28 7.24 7.09 -8.70
N LEU A 29 6.06 6.47 -8.56
CA LEU A 29 4.87 6.80 -9.36
C LEU A 29 4.24 8.09 -8.82
N LEU A 30 3.94 9.04 -9.69
CA LEU A 30 3.40 10.35 -9.33
C LEU A 30 4.19 11.07 -8.22
N GLU A 31 5.46 10.81 -8.09
CA GLU A 31 6.34 11.44 -7.10
C GLU A 31 6.62 12.90 -7.46
N PRO A 32 6.17 13.90 -6.66
CA PRO A 32 6.43 15.32 -6.92
C PRO A 32 7.79 15.75 -6.33
N ASP A 33 8.86 15.02 -6.67
CA ASP A 33 10.16 15.11 -5.99
C ASP A 33 10.81 16.50 -6.08
N ALA A 34 10.60 17.25 -7.16
CA ALA A 34 11.17 18.60 -7.28
C ALA A 34 10.57 19.58 -6.27
N LEU A 35 9.27 19.46 -5.96
CA LEU A 35 8.63 20.26 -4.90
C LEU A 35 9.11 19.83 -3.51
N LEU A 36 9.26 18.52 -3.26
CA LEU A 36 9.76 17.99 -2.00
C LEU A 36 11.23 18.39 -1.78
N ALA A 37 12.06 18.34 -2.81
CA ALA A 37 13.44 18.84 -2.78
C ALA A 37 13.53 20.33 -2.51
N ALA A 38 12.60 21.13 -3.06
CA ALA A 38 12.57 22.57 -2.77
C ALA A 38 12.18 22.88 -1.32
N ILE A 39 11.28 22.09 -0.71
CA ILE A 39 10.94 22.19 0.73
C ILE A 39 12.17 21.91 1.57
N GLU A 40 12.86 20.79 1.29
CA GLU A 40 14.11 20.42 1.97
C GLU A 40 15.15 21.54 1.87
N ALA A 41 15.45 22.00 0.64
CA ALA A 41 16.44 23.05 0.40
C ALA A 41 16.08 24.38 1.08
N SER A 42 14.81 24.76 1.14
CA SER A 42 14.34 25.94 1.86
C SER A 42 14.59 25.80 3.35
N PHE A 43 14.15 24.69 3.96
CA PHE A 43 14.34 24.41 5.38
C PHE A 43 15.82 24.40 5.78
N LEU A 44 16.65 23.68 5.04
CA LEU A 44 18.11 23.61 5.34
C LEU A 44 18.81 24.98 5.26
N ARG A 45 18.31 25.86 4.39
CA ARG A 45 18.88 27.18 4.21
C ARG A 45 18.35 28.23 5.20
N THR A 46 17.07 28.17 5.54
CA THR A 46 16.36 29.26 6.25
C THR A 46 15.71 28.82 7.56
N GLY A 47 15.58 27.51 7.82
CA GLY A 47 14.80 26.96 8.91
C GLY A 47 13.28 26.96 8.64
N HIS A 48 12.85 27.34 7.43
CA HIS A 48 11.44 27.44 7.03
C HIS A 48 11.17 26.77 5.67
N PRO A 49 9.95 26.20 5.45
CA PRO A 49 8.89 25.98 6.44
C PRO A 49 9.32 24.99 7.53
N CYS A 50 8.72 25.05 8.71
CA CYS A 50 9.03 24.15 9.83
C CYS A 50 7.75 23.66 10.53
N GLY A 51 7.88 22.60 11.33
CA GLY A 51 6.76 22.04 12.12
C GLY A 51 5.60 21.47 11.30
N LEU A 52 5.86 21.02 10.08
CA LEU A 52 4.84 20.52 9.16
C LEU A 52 4.11 19.27 9.68
N THR A 53 2.82 19.15 9.36
CA THR A 53 2.09 17.88 9.37
C THR A 53 2.09 17.32 7.96
N VAL A 54 2.64 16.12 7.76
CA VAL A 54 2.71 15.46 6.47
C VAL A 54 1.66 14.36 6.41
N VAL A 55 0.84 14.34 5.35
CA VAL A 55 -0.18 13.31 5.10
C VAL A 55 0.12 12.63 3.79
N HIS A 56 0.20 11.29 3.79
CA HIS A 56 0.41 10.49 2.58
C HIS A 56 -0.22 9.12 2.74
N ALA A 57 -0.89 8.63 1.70
CA ALA A 57 -1.56 7.34 1.75
C ALA A 57 -0.60 6.17 1.49
N LEU A 58 0.26 6.30 0.49
CA LEU A 58 1.28 5.31 0.14
C LEU A 58 2.68 5.85 0.43
N GLY A 59 3.68 4.98 0.48
CA GLY A 59 5.07 5.40 0.62
C GLY A 59 5.56 6.06 -0.67
N ILE A 60 6.24 7.19 -0.58
CA ILE A 60 6.70 7.99 -1.72
C ILE A 60 8.22 8.06 -1.68
N GLY A 61 8.88 7.76 -2.80
CA GLY A 61 10.32 7.78 -2.96
C GLY A 61 10.89 6.47 -3.46
N ASP A 62 12.21 6.47 -3.65
CA ASP A 62 13.01 5.35 -4.15
C ASP A 62 13.75 4.56 -3.04
N GLY A 63 13.64 5.05 -1.79
CA GLY A 63 14.42 4.51 -0.66
C GLY A 63 15.90 4.90 -0.70
N GLN A 64 16.32 5.83 -1.57
CA GLN A 64 17.70 6.28 -1.76
C GLN A 64 17.87 7.81 -1.60
N GLY A 65 16.86 8.48 -1.07
CA GLY A 65 16.92 9.91 -0.74
C GLY A 65 15.89 10.78 -1.44
N SER A 66 15.05 10.23 -2.33
CA SER A 66 13.94 10.97 -2.95
C SER A 66 12.65 10.87 -2.12
N GLY A 67 11.64 11.62 -2.53
CA GLY A 67 10.31 11.58 -1.97
C GLY A 67 10.23 12.05 -0.52
N LEU A 68 9.56 11.28 0.33
CA LEU A 68 9.37 11.63 1.75
C LEU A 68 10.68 11.65 2.55
N GLU A 69 11.74 10.98 2.06
CA GLU A 69 13.06 11.03 2.68
C GLU A 69 13.60 12.46 2.77
N ARG A 70 13.27 13.32 1.78
CA ARG A 70 13.62 14.76 1.77
C ARG A 70 13.01 15.55 2.91
N LEU A 71 11.85 15.12 3.40
CA LEU A 71 11.16 15.81 4.49
C LEU A 71 11.60 15.31 5.87
N ALA A 72 12.42 14.27 5.94
CA ALA A 72 12.76 13.59 7.18
C ALA A 72 13.87 14.32 7.99
N HIS A 73 13.62 15.57 8.34
CA HIS A 73 14.48 16.39 9.19
C HIS A 73 13.78 16.80 10.48
N GLU A 74 14.51 16.74 11.61
CA GLU A 74 14.01 17.27 12.89
C GLU A 74 13.72 18.75 12.76
N GLY A 75 12.56 19.18 13.24
CA GLY A 75 12.09 20.56 13.11
C GLY A 75 11.34 20.85 11.82
N LEU A 76 11.66 20.22 10.68
CA LEU A 76 10.87 20.35 9.46
C LEU A 76 9.51 19.70 9.63
N VAL A 77 9.47 18.45 10.10
CA VAL A 77 8.24 17.69 10.32
C VAL A 77 7.95 17.58 11.82
N LYS A 78 6.72 17.86 12.21
CA LYS A 78 6.18 17.68 13.55
C LYS A 78 5.35 16.41 13.65
N ARG A 79 4.54 16.12 12.63
CA ARG A 79 3.57 15.01 12.60
C ARG A 79 3.55 14.36 11.24
N VAL A 80 3.37 13.05 11.21
CA VAL A 80 3.06 12.30 9.98
C VAL A 80 1.82 11.45 10.19
N ILE A 81 0.88 11.50 9.24
CA ILE A 81 -0.25 10.58 9.10
C ILE A 81 -0.01 9.81 7.80
N GLY A 82 0.56 8.61 7.90
CA GLY A 82 1.04 7.86 6.76
C GLY A 82 0.46 6.46 6.65
N GLY A 83 0.14 6.01 5.44
CA GLY A 83 -0.30 4.65 5.21
C GLY A 83 0.86 3.66 5.04
N HIS A 84 1.95 4.07 4.40
CA HIS A 84 3.14 3.23 4.20
C HIS A 84 4.42 4.02 4.37
N TRP A 85 5.43 3.44 5.07
CA TRP A 85 6.61 4.17 5.54
C TRP A 85 7.94 3.64 5.01
N SER A 86 7.96 2.49 4.32
CA SER A 86 9.19 1.75 4.02
C SER A 86 10.15 2.46 3.06
N TRP A 87 9.66 3.42 2.26
CA TRP A 87 10.49 4.15 1.30
C TRP A 87 11.27 5.31 1.92
N SER A 88 11.10 5.58 3.22
CA SER A 88 11.84 6.62 3.94
C SER A 88 12.39 6.10 5.27
N ALA A 89 13.62 5.59 5.25
CA ALA A 89 14.30 5.07 6.43
C ALA A 89 14.54 6.15 7.50
N LYS A 90 14.80 7.40 7.09
CA LYS A 90 14.97 8.53 8.02
C LYS A 90 13.65 8.90 8.68
N MET A 91 12.52 8.92 7.94
CA MET A 91 11.21 9.17 8.53
C MET A 91 10.83 8.10 9.55
N GLN A 92 11.09 6.81 9.22
CA GLN A 92 10.92 5.70 10.17
C GLN A 92 11.79 5.89 11.43
N ALA A 93 13.02 6.39 11.28
CA ALA A 93 13.90 6.70 12.41
C ALA A 93 13.36 7.84 13.27
N LEU A 94 12.86 8.93 12.69
CA LEU A 94 12.19 10.01 13.43
C LEU A 94 11.00 9.50 14.24
N ALA A 95 10.17 8.64 13.65
CA ALA A 95 9.03 8.01 14.33
C ALA A 95 9.47 7.13 15.51
N ARG A 96 10.47 6.25 15.29
CA ARG A 96 11.02 5.34 16.30
C ARG A 96 11.67 6.07 17.46
N ASN A 97 12.35 7.17 17.19
CA ASN A 97 13.03 7.99 18.18
C ASN A 97 12.10 8.98 18.90
N ASN A 98 10.79 8.93 18.63
CA ASN A 98 9.81 9.90 19.13
C ASN A 98 10.16 11.37 18.82
N ALA A 99 10.86 11.63 17.70
CA ALA A 99 11.14 12.99 17.24
C ALA A 99 9.92 13.65 16.60
N ILE A 100 8.98 12.85 16.06
CA ILE A 100 7.72 13.29 15.46
C ILE A 100 6.53 12.54 16.05
N GLU A 101 5.32 13.09 15.91
CA GLU A 101 4.08 12.39 16.17
C GLU A 101 3.79 11.44 14.98
N ALA A 102 3.81 10.11 15.19
CA ALA A 102 3.63 9.13 14.13
C ALA A 102 2.26 8.46 14.23
N TYR A 103 1.46 8.66 13.19
CA TYR A 103 0.18 7.97 12.99
C TYR A 103 0.24 7.14 11.72
N SER A 104 -0.26 5.92 11.78
CA SER A 104 -0.42 5.08 10.60
C SER A 104 -1.87 4.66 10.45
N LEU A 105 -2.41 4.77 9.24
CA LEU A 105 -3.79 4.43 8.89
C LEU A 105 -3.79 3.61 7.60
N PRO A 106 -4.87 2.85 7.30
CA PRO A 106 -5.03 2.18 6.01
C PRO A 106 -4.96 3.19 4.85
N ALA A 107 -4.34 2.81 3.75
CA ALA A 107 -4.13 3.74 2.62
C ALA A 107 -5.45 4.20 1.99
N GLY A 108 -6.39 3.25 1.76
CA GLY A 108 -7.71 3.58 1.23
C GLY A 108 -8.52 4.48 2.16
N VAL A 109 -8.33 4.30 3.47
CA VAL A 109 -8.94 5.20 4.48
C VAL A 109 -8.38 6.62 4.34
N ILE A 110 -7.06 6.81 4.21
CA ILE A 110 -6.47 8.15 4.05
C ILE A 110 -7.00 8.81 2.78
N MET A 111 -6.97 8.09 1.66
CA MET A 111 -7.45 8.60 0.36
C MET A 111 -8.93 8.99 0.40
N SER A 112 -9.78 8.10 0.96
CA SER A 112 -11.21 8.36 1.11
C SER A 112 -11.47 9.52 2.08
N LEU A 113 -10.68 9.64 3.15
CA LEU A 113 -10.79 10.76 4.09
C LEU A 113 -10.48 12.11 3.40
N MET A 114 -9.53 12.16 2.45
CA MET A 114 -9.30 13.37 1.65
C MET A 114 -10.55 13.75 0.84
N ARG A 115 -11.24 12.78 0.23
CA ARG A 115 -12.52 13.03 -0.45
C ARG A 115 -13.59 13.58 0.49
N GLU A 116 -13.69 13.01 1.70
CA GLU A 116 -14.65 13.47 2.71
C GLU A 116 -14.33 14.90 3.19
N ILE A 117 -13.05 15.22 3.42
CA ILE A 117 -12.59 16.58 3.75
C ILE A 117 -12.93 17.55 2.62
N GLY A 118 -12.61 17.18 1.37
CA GLY A 118 -12.93 18.00 0.20
C GLY A 118 -14.43 18.24 -0.02
N ALA A 119 -15.27 17.33 0.45
CA ALA A 119 -16.72 17.46 0.42
C ALA A 119 -17.31 18.11 1.67
N ALA A 120 -16.48 18.61 2.59
CA ALA A 120 -16.88 19.18 3.89
C ALA A 120 -17.76 18.25 4.74
N ARG A 121 -17.54 16.94 4.63
CA ARG A 121 -18.26 15.92 5.42
C ARG A 121 -17.60 15.72 6.79
N PRO A 122 -18.33 15.13 7.76
CA PRO A 122 -17.86 15.02 9.14
C PRO A 122 -16.73 14.00 9.36
N GLY A 123 -16.07 13.55 8.32
CA GLY A 123 -15.01 12.53 8.30
C GLY A 123 -15.47 11.25 7.59
N LEU A 124 -14.56 10.30 7.48
CA LEU A 124 -14.84 9.00 6.86
C LEU A 124 -15.41 8.04 7.90
N ILE A 125 -16.59 7.49 7.62
CA ILE A 125 -17.22 6.43 8.42
C ILE A 125 -17.14 5.12 7.63
N THR A 126 -16.46 4.11 8.19
CA THR A 126 -16.22 2.85 7.51
C THR A 126 -15.99 1.72 8.52
N HIS A 127 -16.16 0.47 8.08
CA HIS A 127 -15.76 -0.72 8.84
C HIS A 127 -14.26 -1.01 8.76
N ILE A 128 -13.57 -0.41 7.77
CA ILE A 128 -12.15 -0.64 7.54
C ILE A 128 -11.32 -0.17 8.74
N GLY A 129 -10.49 -1.07 9.26
CA GLY A 129 -9.66 -0.86 10.44
C GLY A 129 -10.20 -1.49 11.73
N LEU A 130 -11.46 -1.95 11.77
CA LEU A 130 -12.03 -2.61 12.97
C LEU A 130 -11.15 -3.81 13.41
N GLY A 131 -10.86 -3.86 14.72
CA GLY A 131 -10.04 -4.91 15.34
C GLY A 131 -8.55 -4.84 15.00
N THR A 132 -8.10 -3.94 14.13
CA THR A 132 -6.69 -3.72 13.80
C THR A 132 -6.09 -2.63 14.69
N PHE A 133 -4.81 -2.32 14.51
CA PHE A 133 -4.16 -1.21 15.23
C PHE A 133 -4.79 0.16 14.95
N ALA A 134 -5.56 0.32 13.86
CA ALA A 134 -6.30 1.54 13.57
C ALA A 134 -7.53 1.71 14.47
N ASP A 135 -8.06 0.62 15.02
CA ASP A 135 -9.18 0.64 15.97
C ASP A 135 -8.77 1.34 17.27
N PRO A 136 -9.54 2.34 17.78
CA PRO A 136 -9.23 3.02 19.03
C PRO A 136 -9.20 2.09 20.26
N ARG A 137 -9.83 0.90 20.19
CA ARG A 137 -9.73 -0.12 21.25
C ARG A 137 -8.36 -0.81 21.30
N VAL A 138 -7.56 -0.69 20.22
CA VAL A 138 -6.21 -1.26 20.11
C VAL A 138 -5.17 -0.14 20.22
N ALA A 139 -5.07 0.74 19.22
CA ALA A 139 -4.11 1.84 19.22
C ALA A 139 -4.65 3.14 18.60
N GLY A 140 -5.74 3.09 17.83
CA GLY A 140 -6.31 4.28 17.16
C GLY A 140 -5.36 4.90 16.13
N GLY A 141 -4.53 4.08 15.49
CA GLY A 141 -3.54 4.52 14.50
C GLY A 141 -2.26 5.13 15.10
N LYS A 142 -2.13 5.21 16.42
CA LYS A 142 -0.95 5.76 17.10
C LYS A 142 0.22 4.78 17.03
N CYS A 143 1.38 5.24 16.55
CA CYS A 143 2.54 4.38 16.34
C CYS A 143 3.72 4.66 17.27
N ASN A 144 3.66 5.74 18.06
CA ASN A 144 4.66 6.05 19.08
C ASN A 144 4.06 6.84 20.24
N ALA A 145 4.85 7.04 21.31
CA ALA A 145 4.39 7.72 22.54
C ALA A 145 4.07 9.20 22.33
N ARG A 146 4.63 9.84 21.31
CA ARG A 146 4.38 11.25 20.99
C ARG A 146 3.02 11.46 20.32
N ALA A 147 2.47 10.46 19.68
CA ALA A 147 1.13 10.49 19.07
C ALA A 147 0.05 10.34 20.14
N THR A 148 -0.46 11.43 20.67
CA THR A 148 -1.43 11.44 21.79
C THR A 148 -2.86 11.75 21.36
N GLU A 149 -3.06 12.48 20.26
CA GLU A 149 -4.38 12.87 19.78
C GLU A 149 -5.19 11.66 19.30
N SER A 150 -6.50 11.66 19.58
CA SER A 150 -7.42 10.64 19.09
C SER A 150 -8.02 11.08 17.74
N ILE A 151 -7.42 10.60 16.65
CA ILE A 151 -7.84 10.90 15.27
C ILE A 151 -8.87 9.89 14.72
N VAL A 152 -9.12 8.80 15.44
CA VAL A 152 -10.10 7.77 15.11
C VAL A 152 -11.03 7.57 16.30
N GLU A 153 -12.32 7.41 16.05
CA GLU A 153 -13.32 7.10 17.07
C GLU A 153 -14.27 5.99 16.59
N ARG A 154 -14.90 5.29 17.53
CA ARG A 154 -15.90 4.27 17.24
C ARG A 154 -17.30 4.89 17.20
N LEU A 155 -18.11 4.46 16.24
CA LEU A 155 -19.51 4.78 16.13
C LEU A 155 -20.33 3.50 16.00
N ASP A 156 -21.53 3.48 16.61
CA ASP A 156 -22.51 2.43 16.40
C ASP A 156 -23.70 3.03 15.60
N ILE A 157 -23.96 2.48 14.42
CA ILE A 157 -25.04 2.92 13.52
C ILE A 157 -25.90 1.70 13.19
N ASP A 158 -27.19 1.76 13.47
CA ASP A 158 -28.15 0.69 13.22
C ASP A 158 -27.70 -0.69 13.76
N GLY A 159 -27.08 -0.69 14.95
CA GLY A 159 -26.60 -1.90 15.61
C GLY A 159 -25.28 -2.47 15.06
N LYS A 160 -24.63 -1.78 14.11
CA LYS A 160 -23.33 -2.14 13.57
C LYS A 160 -22.27 -1.15 14.02
N THR A 161 -21.10 -1.66 14.36
CA THR A 161 -19.95 -0.83 14.76
C THR A 161 -19.17 -0.38 13.52
N TYR A 162 -18.80 0.89 13.51
CA TYR A 162 -17.95 1.53 12.49
C TYR A 162 -16.84 2.33 13.18
N LEU A 163 -15.82 2.68 12.40
CA LEU A 163 -14.82 3.68 12.76
C LEU A 163 -15.13 4.99 12.02
N ARG A 164 -14.99 6.11 12.72
CA ARG A 164 -14.97 7.44 12.13
C ARG A 164 -13.55 7.98 12.20
N TYR A 165 -12.95 8.20 11.04
CA TYR A 165 -11.70 8.90 10.89
C TYR A 165 -11.98 10.39 10.81
N LYS A 166 -11.42 11.16 11.75
CA LYS A 166 -11.76 12.58 11.90
C LYS A 166 -11.16 13.43 10.79
N PRO A 167 -11.91 14.39 10.25
CA PRO A 167 -11.38 15.32 9.26
C PRO A 167 -10.41 16.31 9.93
N PHE A 168 -9.50 16.83 9.16
CA PHE A 168 -8.57 17.90 9.52
C PHE A 168 -8.42 18.88 8.36
N LYS A 169 -7.89 20.07 8.62
CA LYS A 169 -7.63 21.06 7.59
C LYS A 169 -6.40 20.66 6.77
N VAL A 170 -6.48 20.74 5.45
CA VAL A 170 -5.36 20.59 4.53
C VAL A 170 -4.95 21.96 4.02
N ASP A 171 -3.76 22.44 4.39
CA ASP A 171 -3.27 23.76 3.99
C ASP A 171 -2.60 23.75 2.63
N VAL A 172 -1.97 22.63 2.25
CA VAL A 172 -1.33 22.47 0.95
C VAL A 172 -1.53 21.04 0.42
N ALA A 173 -1.95 20.92 -0.84
CA ALA A 173 -1.82 19.68 -1.61
C ALA A 173 -0.64 19.79 -2.58
N ILE A 174 0.23 18.80 -2.56
CA ILE A 174 1.33 18.64 -3.50
C ILE A 174 0.99 17.47 -4.39
N VAL A 175 0.69 17.75 -5.65
CA VAL A 175 0.27 16.77 -6.65
C VAL A 175 1.18 16.80 -7.86
N ARG A 176 1.13 15.73 -8.64
CA ARG A 176 1.88 15.64 -9.88
C ARG A 176 0.96 15.26 -11.04
N GLY A 177 1.34 15.68 -12.24
CA GLY A 177 0.74 15.24 -13.51
C GLY A 177 1.76 15.23 -14.63
N SER A 178 1.31 14.84 -15.82
CA SER A 178 2.14 14.80 -17.04
C SER A 178 2.21 16.16 -17.69
N LEU A 179 1.03 16.77 -17.90
CA LEU A 179 0.87 18.03 -18.64
C LEU A 179 -0.04 19.00 -17.87
N ALA A 180 0.18 20.29 -18.11
CA ALA A 180 -0.78 21.34 -17.75
C ALA A 180 -1.15 22.17 -18.99
N ASP A 181 -2.40 22.60 -19.12
CA ASP A 181 -2.79 23.61 -20.09
C ASP A 181 -2.69 25.04 -19.50
N PRO A 182 -2.82 26.10 -20.33
CA PRO A 182 -2.76 27.49 -19.86
C PRO A 182 -3.85 27.88 -18.85
N SER A 183 -4.93 27.08 -18.73
CA SER A 183 -5.98 27.28 -17.72
C SER A 183 -5.65 26.60 -16.39
N GLY A 184 -4.54 25.85 -16.35
CA GLY A 184 -4.12 25.07 -15.16
C GLY A 184 -4.81 23.73 -15.03
N ASN A 185 -5.49 23.24 -16.08
CA ASN A 185 -6.00 21.86 -16.09
C ASN A 185 -4.83 20.89 -16.16
N ILE A 186 -4.81 19.92 -15.27
CA ILE A 186 -3.74 18.91 -15.19
C ILE A 186 -4.23 17.58 -15.77
N SER A 187 -3.42 17.01 -16.66
CA SER A 187 -3.58 15.66 -17.19
C SER A 187 -2.54 14.71 -16.60
N LEU A 188 -2.96 13.48 -16.35
CA LEU A 188 -2.12 12.37 -15.91
C LEU A 188 -1.92 11.32 -17.03
N CYS A 189 -2.16 11.70 -18.30
CA CYS A 189 -2.24 10.76 -19.41
C CYS A 189 -0.94 9.97 -19.67
N HIS A 190 0.21 10.44 -19.21
CA HIS A 190 1.50 9.75 -19.35
C HIS A 190 1.98 9.17 -17.99
N GLU A 191 1.19 9.24 -16.94
CA GLU A 191 1.52 8.68 -15.66
C GLU A 191 1.08 7.20 -15.58
N ALA A 192 1.72 6.45 -14.69
CA ALA A 192 1.44 5.03 -14.51
C ALA A 192 0.14 4.75 -13.71
N ALA A 193 -0.38 5.74 -13.02
CA ALA A 193 -1.57 5.67 -12.18
C ALA A 193 -2.18 7.06 -11.98
N ASP A 194 -3.42 7.14 -11.49
CA ASP A 194 -4.08 8.40 -11.10
C ASP A 194 -3.97 8.66 -9.59
N LEU A 195 -3.83 7.61 -8.80
CA LEU A 195 -3.80 7.60 -7.33
C LEU A 195 -4.96 8.42 -6.72
N ASP A 196 -4.64 9.31 -5.76
CA ASP A 196 -5.56 10.19 -5.04
C ASP A 196 -5.41 11.67 -5.41
N ALA A 197 -4.74 11.98 -6.54
CA ALA A 197 -4.35 13.34 -6.91
C ALA A 197 -5.53 14.34 -6.91
N TYR A 198 -6.69 13.94 -7.45
CA TYR A 198 -7.88 14.79 -7.44
C TYR A 198 -8.44 15.02 -6.04
N ALA A 199 -8.48 13.98 -5.20
CA ALA A 199 -9.03 14.09 -3.84
C ALA A 199 -8.18 14.99 -2.95
N LEU A 200 -6.85 14.93 -3.08
CA LEU A 200 -5.92 15.81 -2.38
C LEU A 200 -6.11 17.27 -2.82
N ALA A 201 -6.19 17.52 -4.14
CA ALA A 201 -6.42 18.86 -4.67
C ALA A 201 -7.75 19.43 -4.15
N LEU A 202 -8.82 18.61 -4.16
CA LEU A 202 -10.15 19.01 -3.67
C LEU A 202 -10.10 19.30 -2.16
N ALA A 203 -9.44 18.46 -1.37
CA ALA A 203 -9.31 18.63 0.07
C ALA A 203 -8.63 19.95 0.43
N ALA A 204 -7.49 20.25 -0.18
CA ALA A 204 -6.78 21.49 0.08
C ALA A 204 -7.57 22.72 -0.38
N HIS A 205 -8.09 22.71 -1.63
CA HIS A 205 -8.85 23.84 -2.17
C HIS A 205 -10.07 24.18 -1.29
N ASN A 206 -10.87 23.20 -0.94
CA ASN A 206 -12.09 23.41 -0.16
C ASN A 206 -11.83 23.65 1.35
N SER A 207 -10.62 23.35 1.83
CA SER A 207 -10.15 23.76 3.15
C SER A 207 -9.64 25.23 3.18
N GLY A 208 -9.66 25.94 2.04
CA GLY A 208 -9.06 27.28 1.90
C GLY A 208 -7.54 27.25 1.81
N GLY A 209 -6.96 26.10 1.50
CA GLY A 209 -5.54 25.88 1.29
C GLY A 209 -5.10 26.14 -0.15
N LYS A 210 -3.92 25.61 -0.52
CA LYS A 210 -3.28 25.79 -1.82
C LYS A 210 -3.01 24.46 -2.50
N VAL A 211 -3.08 24.41 -3.82
CA VAL A 211 -2.76 23.25 -4.64
C VAL A 211 -1.59 23.56 -5.55
N TYR A 212 -0.49 22.86 -5.35
CA TYR A 212 0.72 22.98 -6.15
C TYR A 212 0.89 21.72 -7.00
N ALA A 213 0.88 21.91 -8.31
CA ALA A 213 0.98 20.83 -9.29
C ALA A 213 2.34 20.85 -9.99
N GLN A 214 3.12 19.79 -9.81
CA GLN A 214 4.32 19.54 -10.59
C GLN A 214 3.93 18.83 -11.89
N VAL A 215 4.39 19.31 -13.05
CA VAL A 215 4.16 18.68 -14.35
C VAL A 215 5.46 18.61 -15.15
N ARG A 216 5.52 17.68 -16.09
CA ARG A 216 6.67 17.56 -17.00
C ARG A 216 6.70 18.73 -18.00
N GLU A 217 5.54 19.10 -18.52
CA GLU A 217 5.45 20.11 -19.59
C GLU A 217 4.13 20.87 -19.59
N LEU A 218 4.16 22.01 -20.28
CA LEU A 218 2.93 22.74 -20.64
C LEU A 218 2.47 22.28 -22.02
N SER A 219 1.18 22.07 -22.18
CA SER A 219 0.59 21.76 -23.48
C SER A 219 0.77 22.96 -24.45
N ASP A 220 1.33 22.71 -25.63
CA ASP A 220 1.44 23.69 -26.70
C ASP A 220 0.06 24.04 -27.31
N SER A 221 -0.89 23.10 -27.24
CA SER A 221 -2.27 23.36 -27.59
C SER A 221 -2.96 24.13 -26.47
N ALA A 222 -3.80 25.06 -26.79
CA ALA A 222 -4.54 25.88 -25.83
C ALA A 222 -5.46 25.04 -24.91
N PHE A 223 -5.40 23.68 -25.00
CA PHE A 223 -6.32 22.85 -24.28
C PHE A 223 -5.83 21.38 -24.17
N VAL A 224 -6.15 20.74 -23.05
CA VAL A 224 -6.09 19.29 -22.85
C VAL A 224 -7.50 18.73 -23.11
N PRO A 225 -7.66 17.61 -23.86
CA PRO A 225 -8.98 17.02 -24.04
C PRO A 225 -9.68 16.79 -22.69
N ALA A 226 -10.93 17.24 -22.58
CA ALA A 226 -11.64 17.31 -21.30
C ALA A 226 -11.67 15.97 -20.52
N ARG A 227 -11.71 14.84 -21.24
CA ARG A 227 -11.66 13.51 -20.59
C ARG A 227 -10.30 13.14 -20.04
N LEU A 228 -9.23 13.77 -20.48
CA LEU A 228 -7.86 13.56 -19.98
C LEU A 228 -7.50 14.51 -18.85
N VAL A 229 -8.34 15.51 -18.56
CA VAL A 229 -8.18 16.37 -17.39
C VAL A 229 -8.56 15.57 -16.15
N ARG A 230 -7.60 15.40 -15.24
CA ARG A 230 -7.82 14.76 -13.94
C ARG A 230 -7.99 15.75 -12.81
N ILE A 231 -7.29 16.89 -12.89
CA ILE A 231 -7.44 17.96 -11.89
C ILE A 231 -7.84 19.25 -12.67
N PRO A 232 -9.09 19.71 -12.54
CA PRO A 232 -9.53 20.95 -13.17
C PRO A 232 -8.75 22.16 -12.64
N GLY A 233 -8.42 23.09 -13.55
CA GLY A 233 -7.61 24.27 -13.23
C GLY A 233 -8.19 25.18 -12.14
N VAL A 234 -9.50 25.12 -11.88
CA VAL A 234 -10.11 25.85 -10.75
C VAL A 234 -9.53 25.47 -9.41
N LEU A 235 -9.10 24.21 -9.26
CA LEU A 235 -8.51 23.71 -8.01
C LEU A 235 -7.01 24.06 -7.86
N VAL A 236 -6.30 24.32 -8.98
CA VAL A 236 -4.84 24.49 -9.01
C VAL A 236 -4.47 25.95 -8.79
N ASP A 237 -3.62 26.22 -7.81
CA ASP A 237 -3.11 27.57 -7.56
C ASP A 237 -1.85 27.88 -8.38
N GLU A 238 -0.88 26.96 -8.38
CA GLU A 238 0.40 27.14 -9.08
C GLU A 238 0.79 25.85 -9.83
N VAL A 239 1.40 26.03 -10.98
CA VAL A 239 1.99 24.94 -11.78
C VAL A 239 3.51 25.10 -11.78
N VAL A 240 4.22 24.04 -11.44
CA VAL A 240 5.68 23.94 -11.50
C VAL A 240 6.08 23.01 -12.63
N VAL A 241 6.78 23.53 -13.62
CA VAL A 241 7.21 22.75 -14.80
C VAL A 241 8.59 22.17 -14.53
N VAL A 242 8.73 20.86 -14.67
CA VAL A 242 9.96 20.09 -14.45
C VAL A 242 10.19 19.19 -15.66
N PRO A 243 10.88 19.68 -16.71
CA PRO A 243 11.10 18.91 -17.94
C PRO A 243 11.84 17.58 -17.73
N GLU A 244 12.65 17.50 -16.71
CA GLU A 244 13.43 16.31 -16.32
C GLU A 244 12.61 15.28 -15.55
N GLN A 245 11.32 15.56 -15.29
CA GLN A 245 10.43 14.63 -14.58
C GLN A 245 10.37 13.31 -15.33
N ARG A 246 10.78 12.24 -14.66
CA ARG A 246 10.67 10.86 -15.17
C ARG A 246 9.29 10.31 -14.87
N GLN A 247 8.76 9.43 -15.73
CA GLN A 247 7.51 8.73 -15.44
C GLN A 247 7.63 7.88 -14.16
N CYS A 248 8.76 7.18 -14.02
CA CYS A 248 9.07 6.35 -12.86
C CYS A 248 10.58 6.05 -12.80
N VAL A 249 11.03 5.33 -11.79
CA VAL A 249 12.44 4.93 -11.65
C VAL A 249 12.96 4.10 -12.81
N ALA A 250 12.10 3.33 -13.48
CA ALA A 250 12.49 2.43 -14.57
C ALA A 250 12.55 3.13 -15.94
N ALA A 251 11.83 4.23 -16.14
CA ALA A 251 11.74 4.89 -17.45
C ALA A 251 11.48 6.39 -17.33
N ASP A 252 12.05 7.15 -18.26
CA ASP A 252 11.70 8.54 -18.46
C ASP A 252 10.25 8.65 -19.00
N TYR A 253 9.91 7.77 -19.94
CA TYR A 253 8.57 7.56 -20.47
C TYR A 253 8.47 6.19 -21.16
N ASP A 254 7.44 5.42 -20.83
CA ASP A 254 7.09 4.16 -21.48
C ASP A 254 5.55 4.10 -21.64
N PRO A 255 5.03 4.19 -22.87
CA PRO A 255 3.59 4.18 -23.12
C PRO A 255 2.90 2.87 -22.73
N ALA A 256 3.67 1.79 -22.54
CA ALA A 256 3.13 0.53 -22.04
C ALA A 256 2.71 0.63 -20.55
N ILE A 257 3.33 1.52 -19.78
CA ILE A 257 3.04 1.70 -18.35
C ILE A 257 1.84 2.63 -18.15
N SER A 258 1.66 3.63 -19.02
CA SER A 258 0.51 4.54 -18.98
C SER A 258 -0.74 4.01 -19.69
N GLY A 259 -0.70 2.78 -20.22
CA GLY A 259 -1.86 2.16 -20.87
C GLY A 259 -2.17 2.69 -22.28
N GLU A 260 -1.21 3.35 -22.93
CA GLU A 260 -1.39 3.93 -24.27
C GLU A 260 -1.19 2.92 -25.39
N CYS A 261 -0.70 1.73 -25.09
CA CYS A 261 -0.52 0.66 -26.07
C CYS A 261 -0.89 -0.70 -25.52
N LEU A 262 -1.21 -1.64 -26.40
CA LEU A 262 -1.52 -3.02 -26.06
C LEU A 262 -0.27 -3.90 -26.21
N ALA A 263 -0.23 -5.00 -25.47
CA ALA A 263 0.80 -6.01 -25.60
C ALA A 263 0.81 -6.60 -27.03
N GLN A 264 1.97 -6.66 -27.66
CA GLN A 264 2.12 -7.20 -29.03
C GLN A 264 2.41 -8.71 -29.03
N SER A 265 2.81 -9.30 -27.89
CA SER A 265 3.10 -10.73 -27.75
C SER A 265 2.87 -11.21 -26.32
N ALA A 266 2.76 -12.55 -26.18
CA ALA A 266 2.59 -13.21 -24.88
C ALA A 266 3.93 -13.32 -24.10
N GLU A 267 4.80 -12.32 -24.09
CA GLU A 267 6.02 -12.35 -23.29
C GLU A 267 5.70 -12.45 -21.79
N VAL A 268 6.13 -13.53 -21.16
CA VAL A 268 6.04 -13.71 -19.70
C VAL A 268 7.30 -13.10 -19.10
N GLU A 269 7.19 -11.93 -18.50
CA GLU A 269 8.36 -11.11 -18.10
C GLU A 269 9.00 -11.49 -16.75
N THR A 270 8.42 -12.31 -15.90
CA THR A 270 9.07 -12.66 -14.62
C THR A 270 8.81 -14.10 -14.24
N SER A 271 9.86 -14.92 -14.22
CA SER A 271 9.81 -16.18 -13.49
C SER A 271 10.05 -15.94 -12.01
N ILE A 272 9.21 -16.50 -11.15
CA ILE A 272 9.52 -16.55 -9.71
C ILE A 272 10.78 -17.41 -9.51
N PRO A 273 11.77 -16.99 -8.71
CA PRO A 273 12.96 -17.77 -8.43
C PRO A 273 12.62 -19.16 -7.90
N ASP A 274 13.39 -20.16 -8.29
CA ASP A 274 13.22 -21.55 -7.82
C ASP A 274 13.81 -21.71 -6.42
N ASP A 275 13.14 -21.11 -5.46
CA ASP A 275 13.47 -21.14 -4.03
C ASP A 275 12.20 -21.28 -3.18
N ILE A 276 12.33 -21.06 -1.89
CA ILE A 276 11.21 -21.10 -0.91
C ILE A 276 9.99 -20.29 -1.37
N ARG A 277 10.20 -19.17 -2.09
CA ARG A 277 9.10 -18.31 -2.57
C ARG A 277 8.24 -19.04 -3.58
N ARG A 278 8.88 -19.83 -4.47
CA ARG A 278 8.15 -20.62 -5.47
C ARG A 278 7.32 -21.72 -4.81
N ILE A 279 7.85 -22.41 -3.81
CA ILE A 279 7.12 -23.46 -3.06
C ILE A 279 5.83 -22.87 -2.45
N ILE A 280 5.95 -21.75 -1.72
CA ILE A 280 4.80 -21.09 -1.08
C ILE A 280 3.80 -20.58 -2.13
N ALA A 281 4.29 -19.92 -3.17
CA ALA A 281 3.42 -19.34 -4.21
C ALA A 281 2.71 -20.43 -5.03
N GLN A 282 3.34 -21.57 -5.32
CA GLN A 282 2.72 -22.71 -6.00
C GLN A 282 1.54 -23.25 -5.20
N ARG A 283 1.73 -23.48 -3.88
CA ARG A 283 0.66 -23.97 -3.02
C ARG A 283 -0.46 -22.92 -2.87
N ALA A 284 -0.12 -21.65 -2.73
CA ALA A 284 -1.11 -20.57 -2.66
C ALA A 284 -1.93 -20.48 -3.97
N ALA A 285 -1.29 -20.62 -5.13
CA ALA A 285 -1.95 -20.58 -6.44
C ALA A 285 -2.98 -21.71 -6.64
N ASP A 286 -2.93 -22.78 -5.87
CA ASP A 286 -3.93 -23.86 -5.93
C ASP A 286 -5.31 -23.45 -5.37
N GLU A 287 -5.39 -22.32 -4.66
CA GLU A 287 -6.65 -21.74 -4.18
C GLU A 287 -7.40 -20.91 -5.27
N PHE A 288 -6.76 -20.69 -6.41
CA PHE A 288 -7.32 -19.97 -7.54
C PHE A 288 -8.39 -20.82 -8.28
N MET A 289 -9.46 -20.15 -8.69
CA MET A 289 -10.45 -20.71 -9.63
C MET A 289 -10.68 -19.73 -10.79
N PRO A 290 -10.87 -20.23 -12.03
CA PRO A 290 -11.17 -19.36 -13.18
C PRO A 290 -12.38 -18.46 -12.95
N GLY A 291 -12.28 -17.22 -13.42
CA GLY A 291 -13.34 -16.21 -13.30
C GLY A 291 -13.28 -15.35 -12.06
N MET A 292 -12.33 -15.61 -11.12
CA MET A 292 -12.16 -14.80 -9.91
C MET A 292 -11.58 -13.41 -10.19
N SER A 293 -12.00 -12.46 -9.37
CA SER A 293 -11.34 -11.16 -9.18
C SER A 293 -10.25 -11.32 -8.12
N LEU A 294 -9.01 -10.99 -8.49
CA LEU A 294 -7.81 -11.23 -7.69
C LEU A 294 -7.08 -9.93 -7.31
N ASN A 295 -6.47 -9.96 -6.12
CA ASN A 295 -5.45 -9.00 -5.74
C ASN A 295 -4.15 -9.72 -5.37
N PHE A 296 -3.02 -9.16 -5.77
CA PHE A 296 -1.69 -9.69 -5.51
C PHE A 296 -0.85 -8.66 -4.73
N GLY A 297 -0.45 -9.03 -3.53
CA GLY A 297 0.40 -8.22 -2.68
C GLY A 297 1.89 -8.29 -3.06
N PHE A 298 2.66 -7.48 -2.37
CA PHE A 298 4.12 -7.41 -2.53
C PHE A 298 4.82 -8.70 -2.05
N GLY A 299 5.97 -9.02 -2.66
CA GLY A 299 6.83 -10.13 -2.26
C GLY A 299 6.41 -11.47 -2.87
N ILE A 300 6.22 -12.51 -2.05
CA ILE A 300 5.84 -13.87 -2.50
C ILE A 300 4.56 -13.86 -3.34
N PRO A 301 3.49 -13.18 -2.94
CA PRO A 301 2.27 -13.10 -3.74
C PRO A 301 2.46 -12.53 -5.14
N GLY A 302 3.38 -11.58 -5.31
CA GLY A 302 3.69 -10.95 -6.60
C GLY A 302 4.24 -11.93 -7.66
N GLY A 303 4.68 -13.12 -7.26
CA GLY A 303 5.11 -14.19 -8.17
C GLY A 303 3.97 -15.09 -8.68
N ILE A 304 2.78 -15.04 -8.05
CA ILE A 304 1.64 -15.91 -8.41
C ILE A 304 1.15 -15.66 -9.84
N PRO A 305 1.04 -14.42 -10.35
CA PRO A 305 0.67 -14.18 -11.75
C PRO A 305 1.55 -14.93 -12.75
N SER A 306 2.87 -15.00 -12.50
CA SER A 306 3.79 -15.74 -13.36
C SER A 306 3.53 -17.25 -13.32
N LEU A 307 3.23 -17.81 -12.15
CA LEU A 307 2.85 -19.23 -12.01
C LEU A 307 1.52 -19.55 -12.70
N LEU A 308 0.54 -18.66 -12.62
CA LEU A 308 -0.73 -18.82 -13.35
C LEU A 308 -0.49 -18.76 -14.86
N ALA A 309 0.41 -17.91 -15.33
CA ALA A 309 0.81 -17.85 -16.74
C ALA A 309 1.56 -19.12 -17.19
N GLU A 310 2.47 -19.66 -16.36
CA GLU A 310 3.13 -20.96 -16.62
C GLU A 310 2.09 -22.12 -16.75
N ARG A 311 0.95 -22.01 -16.03
CA ARG A 311 -0.18 -22.95 -16.11
C ARG A 311 -1.14 -22.64 -17.26
N GLY A 312 -0.91 -21.59 -18.09
CA GLY A 312 -1.80 -21.15 -19.17
C GLY A 312 -3.10 -20.48 -18.68
N LEU A 313 -3.10 -19.93 -17.48
CA LEU A 313 -4.28 -19.36 -16.80
C LEU A 313 -4.27 -17.83 -16.74
N GLN A 314 -3.35 -17.15 -17.44
CA GLN A 314 -3.18 -15.68 -17.38
C GLN A 314 -4.43 -14.88 -17.77
N ASP A 315 -5.28 -15.44 -18.62
CA ASP A 315 -6.52 -14.81 -19.09
C ASP A 315 -7.78 -15.32 -18.37
N SER A 316 -7.58 -16.09 -17.28
CA SER A 316 -8.68 -16.76 -16.57
C SER A 316 -9.16 -16.01 -15.34
N TYR A 317 -8.61 -14.83 -15.04
CA TYR A 317 -8.96 -13.99 -13.88
C TYR A 317 -8.95 -12.52 -14.22
N TRP A 318 -9.50 -11.71 -13.32
CA TRP A 318 -9.38 -10.25 -13.36
C TRP A 318 -8.45 -9.79 -12.24
N GLY A 319 -7.24 -9.35 -12.58
CA GLY A 319 -6.25 -8.86 -11.61
C GLY A 319 -6.41 -7.38 -11.31
N SER A 320 -6.13 -6.97 -10.08
CA SER A 320 -6.08 -5.56 -9.69
C SER A 320 -5.02 -5.30 -8.64
N ILE A 321 -4.49 -4.06 -8.63
CA ILE A 321 -3.57 -3.56 -7.60
C ILE A 321 -4.06 -2.21 -7.06
N GLU A 322 -3.70 -1.89 -5.83
CA GLU A 322 -4.23 -0.77 -5.04
C GLU A 322 -4.02 0.61 -5.68
N GLN A 323 -3.06 0.74 -6.60
CA GLN A 323 -2.81 1.96 -7.36
C GLN A 323 -3.89 2.25 -8.43
N GLY A 324 -4.92 1.40 -8.53
CA GLY A 324 -6.02 1.57 -9.50
C GLY A 324 -5.78 0.89 -10.84
N ILE A 325 -4.83 -0.02 -10.90
CA ILE A 325 -4.45 -0.72 -12.14
C ILE A 325 -5.22 -2.03 -12.23
N HIS A 326 -5.84 -2.27 -13.37
CA HIS A 326 -6.55 -3.51 -13.69
C HIS A 326 -5.84 -4.28 -14.80
N ASN A 327 -5.58 -5.54 -14.56
CA ASN A 327 -4.89 -6.45 -15.47
C ASN A 327 -3.52 -5.93 -15.94
N GLY A 328 -3.05 -6.37 -17.09
CA GLY A 328 -1.70 -6.08 -17.55
C GLY A 328 -0.64 -6.98 -16.88
N ARG A 329 0.61 -6.66 -17.10
CA ARG A 329 1.74 -7.38 -16.54
C ARG A 329 2.26 -6.61 -15.32
N MET A 330 1.98 -7.13 -14.13
CA MET A 330 2.43 -6.51 -12.87
C MET A 330 3.95 -6.39 -12.83
N MET A 331 4.43 -5.22 -12.44
CA MET A 331 5.84 -4.96 -12.25
C MET A 331 6.22 -5.18 -10.78
N GLY A 332 7.43 -5.69 -10.55
CA GLY A 332 7.94 -6.00 -9.21
C GLY A 332 9.01 -5.03 -8.71
N GLY A 333 9.50 -5.27 -7.49
CA GLY A 333 10.57 -4.47 -6.90
C GLY A 333 10.19 -3.01 -6.71
N ALA A 334 11.06 -2.08 -7.16
CA ALA A 334 10.82 -0.64 -7.08
C ALA A 334 9.65 -0.13 -7.95
N MET A 335 9.15 -0.96 -8.86
CA MET A 335 8.02 -0.67 -9.74
C MET A 335 6.72 -1.32 -9.27
N PHE A 336 6.70 -1.91 -8.06
CA PHE A 336 5.46 -2.45 -7.51
C PHE A 336 4.38 -1.36 -7.44
N GLY A 337 3.19 -1.69 -7.92
CA GLY A 337 2.08 -0.74 -8.04
C GLY A 337 1.85 -0.25 -9.47
N ALA A 338 2.73 -0.60 -10.41
CA ALA A 338 2.54 -0.38 -11.85
C ALA A 338 2.36 -1.72 -12.58
N ALA A 339 1.77 -1.64 -13.78
CA ALA A 339 1.75 -2.74 -14.73
C ALA A 339 2.06 -2.23 -16.14
N ARG A 340 2.66 -3.09 -16.97
CA ARG A 340 2.74 -2.83 -18.40
C ARG A 340 1.46 -3.33 -19.06
N TYR A 341 0.96 -2.58 -20.03
CA TYR A 341 -0.26 -2.89 -20.79
C TYR A 341 -1.51 -3.07 -19.90
N PRO A 342 -1.77 -2.18 -18.94
CA PRO A 342 -2.99 -2.27 -18.14
C PRO A 342 -4.22 -2.15 -19.04
N GLN A 343 -5.31 -2.86 -18.68
CA GLN A 343 -6.57 -2.79 -19.42
C GLN A 343 -7.46 -1.63 -18.94
N ALA A 344 -7.28 -1.21 -17.68
CA ALA A 344 -7.90 -0.01 -17.14
C ALA A 344 -7.02 0.62 -16.07
N ILE A 345 -7.07 1.94 -15.98
CA ILE A 345 -6.49 2.74 -14.90
C ILE A 345 -7.63 3.57 -14.31
N VAL A 346 -7.93 3.33 -13.05
CA VAL A 346 -8.91 4.10 -12.26
C VAL A 346 -8.19 4.83 -11.13
N THR A 347 -8.88 5.73 -10.44
CA THR A 347 -8.28 6.32 -9.23
C THR A 347 -8.09 5.25 -8.15
N SER A 348 -7.09 5.40 -7.28
CA SER A 348 -6.96 4.50 -6.15
C SER A 348 -8.16 4.55 -5.21
N LEU A 349 -8.89 5.68 -5.14
CA LEU A 349 -10.12 5.78 -4.38
C LEU A 349 -11.19 4.82 -4.88
N ASP A 350 -11.44 4.83 -6.21
CA ASP A 350 -12.42 3.93 -6.83
C ASP A 350 -11.99 2.46 -6.64
N GLN A 351 -10.68 2.19 -6.71
CA GLN A 351 -10.12 0.88 -6.45
C GLN A 351 -10.34 0.42 -5.02
N PHE A 352 -10.12 1.29 -4.03
CA PHE A 352 -10.36 0.96 -2.63
C PHE A 352 -11.85 0.85 -2.30
N ASP A 353 -12.72 1.62 -2.96
CA ASP A 353 -14.17 1.44 -2.85
C ASP A 353 -14.60 0.06 -3.38
N PHE A 354 -14.02 -0.38 -4.52
CA PHE A 354 -14.23 -1.73 -5.06
C PHE A 354 -13.76 -2.80 -4.07
N TYR A 355 -12.59 -2.64 -3.45
CA TYR A 355 -12.10 -3.58 -2.44
C TYR A 355 -13.00 -3.61 -1.20
N SER A 356 -13.25 -2.47 -0.60
CA SER A 356 -14.04 -2.35 0.64
C SER A 356 -15.49 -2.82 0.45
N GLY A 357 -16.03 -2.72 -0.77
CA GLY A 357 -17.35 -3.20 -1.15
C GLY A 357 -17.46 -4.71 -1.38
N GLY A 358 -16.36 -5.48 -1.27
CA GLY A 358 -16.34 -6.93 -1.46
C GLY A 358 -16.12 -7.36 -2.91
N GLY A 359 -15.48 -6.51 -3.73
CA GLY A 359 -15.22 -6.80 -5.14
C GLY A 359 -14.09 -7.81 -5.40
N VAL A 360 -13.29 -8.16 -4.38
CA VAL A 360 -12.20 -9.13 -4.50
C VAL A 360 -12.66 -10.50 -4.02
N ASP A 361 -12.63 -11.50 -4.91
CA ASP A 361 -12.94 -12.88 -4.54
C ASP A 361 -11.79 -13.51 -3.75
N LEU A 362 -10.54 -13.28 -4.15
CA LEU A 362 -9.36 -13.86 -3.52
C LEU A 362 -8.20 -12.87 -3.51
N ALA A 363 -7.67 -12.59 -2.32
CA ALA A 363 -6.47 -11.80 -2.13
C ALA A 363 -5.29 -12.68 -1.68
N PHE A 364 -4.16 -12.56 -2.37
CA PHE A 364 -2.89 -13.17 -1.96
C PHE A 364 -2.01 -12.10 -1.35
N LEU A 365 -1.66 -12.22 -0.08
CA LEU A 365 -0.94 -11.19 0.66
C LEU A 365 0.24 -11.76 1.46
N GLY A 366 1.23 -10.92 1.71
CA GLY A 366 2.38 -11.30 2.53
C GLY A 366 2.00 -11.47 4.01
N MET A 367 2.79 -12.27 4.74
CA MET A 367 2.66 -12.47 6.18
C MET A 367 4.01 -12.23 6.86
N GLY A 368 4.05 -11.25 7.76
CA GLY A 368 5.22 -10.99 8.59
C GLY A 368 5.24 -11.88 9.83
N GLU A 369 4.19 -11.80 10.66
CA GLU A 369 3.95 -12.61 11.85
C GLU A 369 2.48 -13.04 11.89
N MET A 370 2.19 -14.17 12.55
CA MET A 370 0.84 -14.68 12.82
C MET A 370 0.75 -15.16 14.27
N ASP A 371 -0.40 -14.96 14.94
CA ASP A 371 -0.66 -15.46 16.28
C ASP A 371 -1.79 -16.51 16.36
N SER A 372 -2.04 -17.03 17.56
CA SER A 372 -3.04 -18.06 17.83
C SER A 372 -4.47 -17.67 17.51
N GLN A 373 -4.78 -16.38 17.44
CA GLN A 373 -6.08 -15.85 17.04
C GLN A 373 -6.20 -15.64 15.53
N GLY A 374 -5.13 -15.93 14.78
CA GLY A 374 -5.06 -15.68 13.34
C GLY A 374 -4.83 -14.21 12.98
N ASN A 375 -4.46 -13.37 13.94
CA ASN A 375 -4.03 -12.02 13.61
C ASN A 375 -2.71 -12.05 12.83
N VAL A 376 -2.56 -11.12 11.88
CA VAL A 376 -1.32 -10.96 11.11
C VAL A 376 -0.74 -9.58 11.32
N ASN A 377 0.59 -9.52 11.40
CA ASN A 377 1.37 -8.29 11.42
C ASN A 377 2.27 -8.19 10.16
N VAL A 378 2.13 -7.09 9.43
CA VAL A 378 3.04 -6.68 8.35
C VAL A 378 3.48 -5.22 8.50
N SER A 379 2.88 -4.48 9.42
CA SER A 379 3.01 -3.01 9.50
C SER A 379 4.02 -2.52 10.54
N SER A 380 4.50 -3.40 11.44
CA SER A 380 5.57 -3.07 12.39
C SER A 380 6.44 -4.30 12.65
N LEU A 381 7.58 -4.37 11.99
CA LEU A 381 8.47 -5.53 12.04
C LEU A 381 9.82 -5.15 12.64
N GLY A 382 10.27 -5.92 13.63
CA GLY A 382 11.55 -5.64 14.31
C GLY A 382 11.63 -4.26 14.97
N GLY A 383 10.50 -3.66 15.34
CA GLY A 383 10.43 -2.31 15.91
C GLY A 383 10.48 -1.18 14.86
N THR A 384 10.47 -1.52 13.59
CA THR A 384 10.43 -0.56 12.49
C THR A 384 9.01 -0.43 11.97
N LEU A 385 8.51 0.80 11.87
CA LEU A 385 7.19 1.10 11.30
C LEU A 385 7.24 0.96 9.78
N VAL A 386 6.54 -0.03 9.24
CA VAL A 386 6.40 -0.27 7.80
C VAL A 386 5.11 0.40 7.27
N GLY A 387 4.06 0.37 8.10
CA GLY A 387 2.72 0.80 7.72
C GLY A 387 1.96 -0.27 6.93
N PRO A 388 0.63 -0.20 6.90
CA PRO A 388 -0.20 -1.21 6.24
C PRO A 388 -0.30 -1.03 4.71
N GLY A 389 -0.06 0.18 4.16
CA GLY A 389 -0.50 0.46 2.79
C GLY A 389 -1.99 0.14 2.64
N GLY A 390 -2.37 -0.54 1.57
CA GLY A 390 -3.73 -1.02 1.33
C GLY A 390 -4.07 -2.36 1.97
N PHE A 391 -3.17 -2.96 2.75
CA PHE A 391 -3.34 -4.31 3.29
C PHE A 391 -4.63 -4.48 4.11
N ILE A 392 -4.98 -3.51 4.96
CA ILE A 392 -6.19 -3.59 5.79
C ILE A 392 -7.44 -3.46 4.92
N ASP A 393 -7.44 -2.51 3.98
CA ASP A 393 -8.55 -2.29 3.04
C ASP A 393 -8.82 -3.56 2.22
N ILE A 394 -7.77 -4.16 1.67
CA ILE A 394 -7.85 -5.37 0.84
C ILE A 394 -8.31 -6.57 1.68
N THR A 395 -7.68 -6.80 2.84
CA THR A 395 -8.00 -7.97 3.66
C THR A 395 -9.40 -7.94 4.24
N GLN A 396 -9.90 -6.77 4.66
CA GLN A 396 -11.24 -6.66 5.22
C GLN A 396 -12.35 -6.63 4.17
N GLY A 397 -12.01 -6.38 2.89
CA GLY A 397 -12.96 -6.39 1.79
C GLY A 397 -12.97 -7.70 0.99
N ALA A 398 -11.90 -8.49 0.97
CA ALA A 398 -11.82 -9.73 0.20
C ALA A 398 -12.70 -10.84 0.79
N ARG A 399 -13.32 -11.68 -0.06
CA ARG A 399 -14.09 -12.85 0.38
C ARG A 399 -13.22 -13.95 0.95
N LYS A 400 -12.05 -14.16 0.31
CA LYS A 400 -11.03 -15.10 0.75
C LYS A 400 -9.67 -14.42 0.79
N VAL A 401 -8.88 -14.71 1.82
CA VAL A 401 -7.51 -14.24 1.96
C VAL A 401 -6.56 -15.42 2.11
N VAL A 402 -5.51 -15.43 1.30
CA VAL A 402 -4.40 -16.38 1.41
C VAL A 402 -3.14 -15.62 1.77
N PHE A 403 -2.70 -15.78 3.00
CA PHE A 403 -1.43 -15.24 3.46
C PHE A 403 -0.28 -16.13 3.05
N CYS A 404 0.77 -15.55 2.47
CA CYS A 404 1.96 -16.22 1.97
C CYS A 404 3.18 -15.75 2.77
N GLY A 405 3.86 -16.65 3.44
CA GLY A 405 5.05 -16.29 4.21
C GLY A 405 5.88 -17.50 4.61
N ALA A 406 7.20 -17.34 4.70
CA ALA A 406 8.05 -18.38 5.25
C ALA A 406 7.65 -18.66 6.72
N PHE A 407 7.78 -19.89 7.15
CA PHE A 407 7.43 -20.30 8.53
C PHE A 407 8.32 -19.62 9.59
N GLU A 408 9.60 -19.43 9.25
CA GLU A 408 10.59 -18.72 10.05
C GLU A 408 11.36 -17.73 9.17
N ALA A 409 11.98 -16.74 9.77
CA ALA A 409 12.81 -15.77 9.09
C ALA A 409 14.29 -15.90 9.50
N LYS A 410 15.17 -15.29 8.70
CA LYS A 410 16.62 -15.24 8.85
C LYS A 410 17.27 -16.64 8.87
N GLY A 411 17.93 -16.95 7.76
CA GLY A 411 18.75 -18.15 7.63
C GLY A 411 17.98 -19.43 7.35
N LEU A 412 16.66 -19.40 7.13
CA LEU A 412 15.92 -20.58 6.69
C LEU A 412 16.39 -21.01 5.30
N GLU A 413 16.81 -22.27 5.20
CA GLU A 413 17.23 -22.90 3.94
C GLU A 413 16.46 -24.20 3.74
N VAL A 414 15.78 -24.28 2.60
CA VAL A 414 15.00 -25.46 2.22
C VAL A 414 15.40 -25.93 0.83
N ALA A 415 15.21 -27.21 0.56
CA ALA A 415 15.39 -27.79 -0.76
C ALA A 415 14.21 -28.72 -1.09
N LYS A 416 13.89 -28.85 -2.36
CA LYS A 416 12.96 -29.83 -2.89
C LYS A 416 13.76 -30.98 -3.48
N VAL A 417 13.61 -32.18 -2.93
CA VAL A 417 14.33 -33.39 -3.36
C VAL A 417 13.32 -34.52 -3.53
N GLY A 418 13.15 -35.02 -4.75
CA GLY A 418 12.26 -36.13 -5.02
C GLY A 418 10.78 -35.90 -4.67
N GLY A 419 10.34 -34.65 -4.67
CA GLY A 419 8.98 -34.26 -4.28
C GLY A 419 8.77 -34.03 -2.79
N GLU A 420 9.84 -34.19 -1.98
CA GLU A 420 9.85 -33.94 -0.54
C GLU A 420 10.51 -32.61 -0.20
N LEU A 421 10.05 -31.97 0.87
CA LEU A 421 10.71 -30.82 1.46
C LEU A 421 11.83 -31.28 2.39
N GLN A 422 13.02 -30.78 2.19
CA GLN A 422 14.15 -30.93 3.10
C GLN A 422 14.44 -29.58 3.78
N LEU A 423 14.42 -29.58 5.12
CA LEU A 423 14.80 -28.43 5.94
C LEU A 423 16.30 -28.50 6.24
N ASN A 424 17.12 -27.84 5.39
CA ASN A 424 18.57 -27.88 5.51
C ASN A 424 19.06 -27.01 6.68
N ARG A 425 18.39 -25.87 6.91
CA ARG A 425 18.66 -24.96 8.02
C ARG A 425 17.35 -24.31 8.49
N LEU A 426 17.13 -24.30 9.78
CA LEU A 426 15.99 -23.63 10.40
C LEU A 426 16.23 -22.12 10.51
N GLY A 427 15.16 -21.33 10.46
CA GLY A 427 15.22 -19.89 10.64
C GLY A 427 15.48 -19.50 12.10
N GLU A 428 16.12 -18.37 12.29
CA GLU A 428 16.48 -17.84 13.63
C GLU A 428 15.34 -17.04 14.28
N VAL A 429 14.39 -16.54 13.49
CA VAL A 429 13.31 -15.65 13.94
C VAL A 429 11.95 -16.33 13.73
N PRO A 430 11.25 -16.69 14.83
CA PRO A 430 9.89 -17.21 14.75
C PRO A 430 8.92 -16.18 14.14
N LYS A 431 8.00 -16.64 13.31
CA LYS A 431 6.93 -15.83 12.73
C LYS A 431 5.54 -16.26 13.22
N LEU A 432 5.41 -17.47 13.74
CA LEU A 432 4.21 -17.96 14.40
C LEU A 432 4.38 -17.72 15.90
N VAL A 433 3.89 -16.56 16.35
CA VAL A 433 4.16 -15.99 17.68
C VAL A 433 2.96 -16.14 18.60
N GLU A 434 3.14 -16.03 19.91
CA GLU A 434 2.03 -16.11 20.86
C GLU A 434 1.02 -14.97 20.63
N LYS A 435 1.51 -13.75 20.39
CA LYS A 435 0.71 -12.57 20.08
C LYS A 435 1.49 -11.66 19.15
N VAL A 436 0.88 -11.24 18.06
CA VAL A 436 1.47 -10.26 17.15
C VAL A 436 1.62 -8.91 17.85
N ARG A 437 2.73 -8.25 17.57
CA ARG A 437 3.04 -6.95 18.17
C ARG A 437 2.13 -5.84 17.66
N HIS A 438 1.68 -5.93 16.41
CA HIS A 438 0.87 -4.91 15.73
C HIS A 438 -0.18 -5.62 14.87
N ILE A 439 -1.46 -5.46 15.19
CA ILE A 439 -2.53 -6.17 14.48
C ILE A 439 -2.83 -5.43 13.17
N THR A 440 -2.31 -5.95 12.06
CA THR A 440 -2.62 -5.42 10.71
C THR A 440 -3.83 -6.12 10.10
N PHE A 441 -4.00 -7.42 10.39
CA PHE A 441 -5.21 -8.19 10.09
C PHE A 441 -5.75 -8.77 11.40
N SER A 442 -7.06 -8.71 11.59
CA SER A 442 -7.73 -9.25 12.77
C SER A 442 -8.45 -10.56 12.44
N GLY A 443 -7.92 -11.70 12.93
CA GLY A 443 -8.57 -12.99 12.81
C GLY A 443 -9.98 -13.01 13.41
N PRO A 444 -10.22 -12.48 14.63
CA PRO A 444 -11.56 -12.39 15.20
C PRO A 444 -12.57 -11.61 14.33
N GLN A 445 -12.15 -10.53 13.67
CA GLN A 445 -13.05 -9.80 12.74
C GLN A 445 -13.35 -10.63 11.49
N ALA A 446 -12.35 -11.35 10.96
CA ALA A 446 -12.54 -12.24 9.81
C ALA A 446 -13.52 -13.38 10.12
N VAL A 447 -13.43 -13.99 11.31
CA VAL A 447 -14.39 -14.99 11.79
C VAL A 447 -15.80 -14.42 11.89
N LEU A 448 -15.96 -13.23 12.47
CA LEU A 448 -17.25 -12.55 12.57
C LEU A 448 -17.86 -12.24 11.20
N ALA A 449 -17.01 -11.92 10.21
CA ALA A 449 -17.43 -11.65 8.84
C ALA A 449 -17.69 -12.94 8.03
N GLY A 450 -17.39 -14.12 8.56
CA GLY A 450 -17.48 -15.38 7.82
C GLY A 450 -16.46 -15.51 6.69
N GLN A 451 -15.34 -14.81 6.78
CA GLN A 451 -14.31 -14.76 5.77
C GLN A 451 -13.46 -16.03 5.78
N GLU A 452 -13.14 -16.57 4.60
CA GLU A 452 -12.22 -17.70 4.46
C GLU A 452 -10.77 -17.21 4.49
N VAL A 453 -9.95 -17.77 5.39
CA VAL A 453 -8.56 -17.37 5.57
C VAL A 453 -7.63 -18.57 5.66
N LEU A 454 -6.59 -18.56 4.81
CA LEU A 454 -5.50 -19.53 4.83
C LEU A 454 -4.17 -18.85 5.09
N TYR A 455 -3.27 -19.59 5.74
CA TYR A 455 -1.88 -19.18 5.98
C TYR A 455 -0.98 -20.25 5.39
N VAL A 456 -0.30 -19.91 4.29
CA VAL A 456 0.53 -20.81 3.50
C VAL A 456 2.00 -20.53 3.76
N THR A 457 2.70 -21.56 4.25
CA THR A 457 4.16 -21.56 4.41
C THR A 457 4.77 -22.63 3.52
N GLU A 458 6.08 -22.70 3.47
CA GLU A 458 6.79 -23.74 2.71
C GLU A 458 6.57 -25.15 3.24
N ARG A 459 6.24 -25.31 4.52
CA ARG A 459 6.15 -26.61 5.20
C ARG A 459 4.75 -26.97 5.71
N ALA A 460 3.87 -25.97 5.92
CA ALA A 460 2.56 -26.18 6.52
C ALA A 460 1.54 -25.18 6.01
N VAL A 461 0.28 -25.57 5.93
CA VAL A 461 -0.87 -24.71 5.64
C VAL A 461 -1.82 -24.75 6.83
N PHE A 462 -2.23 -23.57 7.26
CA PHE A 462 -3.20 -23.39 8.33
C PHE A 462 -4.46 -22.70 7.82
N ARG A 463 -5.57 -22.96 8.50
CA ARG A 463 -6.87 -22.34 8.26
C ARG A 463 -7.37 -21.64 9.52
N LEU A 464 -7.97 -20.48 9.37
CA LEU A 464 -8.71 -19.81 10.43
C LEU A 464 -10.10 -20.42 10.55
N ILE A 465 -10.47 -20.84 11.74
CA ILE A 465 -11.80 -21.32 12.11
C ILE A 465 -12.28 -20.59 13.37
N PRO A 466 -13.57 -20.65 13.75
CA PRO A 466 -14.06 -19.99 14.95
C PRO A 466 -13.31 -20.36 16.23
N GLU A 467 -12.80 -21.58 16.34
CA GLU A 467 -12.06 -22.07 17.49
C GLU A 467 -10.58 -21.66 17.53
N GLY A 468 -10.05 -21.09 16.45
CA GLY A 468 -8.66 -20.66 16.33
C GLY A 468 -7.98 -21.09 15.03
N ILE A 469 -6.69 -21.39 15.11
CA ILE A 469 -5.87 -21.82 13.98
C ILE A 469 -5.83 -23.35 13.88
N GLU A 470 -6.23 -23.89 12.74
CA GLU A 470 -6.20 -25.32 12.43
C GLU A 470 -5.07 -25.63 11.43
N LEU A 471 -4.23 -26.62 11.76
CA LEU A 471 -3.26 -27.17 10.82
C LEU A 471 -3.99 -28.16 9.89
N ILE A 472 -4.00 -27.87 8.59
CA ILE A 472 -4.75 -28.66 7.62
C ILE A 472 -3.87 -29.44 6.64
N GLU A 473 -2.60 -29.01 6.47
CA GLU A 473 -1.70 -29.62 5.49
C GLU A 473 -0.25 -29.45 5.90
N VAL A 474 0.59 -30.44 5.62
CA VAL A 474 2.05 -30.37 5.71
C VAL A 474 2.67 -30.85 4.40
N ALA A 475 3.84 -30.30 4.04
CA ALA A 475 4.61 -30.79 2.91
C ALA A 475 5.18 -32.17 3.19
N GLN A 476 5.27 -33.02 2.16
CA GLN A 476 5.90 -34.34 2.28
C GLN A 476 7.36 -34.17 2.70
N GLY A 477 7.83 -35.01 3.63
CA GLY A 477 9.15 -34.94 4.27
C GLY A 477 9.17 -34.17 5.58
N VAL A 478 8.09 -33.46 5.95
CA VAL A 478 7.95 -32.69 7.19
C VAL A 478 7.42 -33.57 8.33
N ASP A 479 8.09 -33.57 9.47
CA ASP A 479 7.59 -34.16 10.71
C ASP A 479 6.73 -33.12 11.46
N ILE A 480 5.45 -33.46 11.68
CA ILE A 480 4.48 -32.51 12.26
C ILE A 480 4.93 -32.05 13.66
N GLN A 481 5.41 -32.95 14.50
CA GLN A 481 5.79 -32.56 15.87
C GLN A 481 7.05 -31.71 15.87
N ARG A 482 8.13 -32.21 15.28
CA ARG A 482 9.47 -31.58 15.30
C ARG A 482 9.53 -30.30 14.48
N ASP A 483 8.97 -30.34 13.26
CA ASP A 483 9.20 -29.29 12.26
C ASP A 483 8.09 -28.22 12.25
N VAL A 484 6.92 -28.51 12.88
CA VAL A 484 5.80 -27.58 12.96
C VAL A 484 5.47 -27.23 14.40
N LEU A 485 4.98 -28.18 15.21
CA LEU A 485 4.42 -27.89 16.52
C LEU A 485 5.48 -27.38 17.53
N ASP A 486 6.65 -27.99 17.57
CA ASP A 486 7.76 -27.58 18.46
C ASP A 486 8.37 -26.22 18.04
N ARG A 487 8.01 -25.70 16.86
CA ARG A 487 8.52 -24.45 16.28
C ARG A 487 7.53 -23.29 16.33
N MET A 488 6.32 -23.54 16.86
CA MET A 488 5.28 -22.53 17.03
C MET A 488 5.24 -22.06 18.50
N ALA A 489 4.94 -20.78 18.71
CA ALA A 489 4.74 -20.24 20.05
C ALA A 489 3.33 -20.53 20.62
N PHE A 490 2.47 -21.19 19.85
CA PHE A 490 1.14 -21.63 20.26
C PHE A 490 0.81 -23.01 19.65
N THR A 491 -0.15 -23.72 20.22
CA THR A 491 -0.59 -25.02 19.72
C THR A 491 -1.78 -24.83 18.79
N PRO A 492 -1.68 -25.15 17.49
CA PRO A 492 -2.81 -25.15 16.58
C PRO A 492 -3.74 -26.35 16.86
N ILE A 493 -4.95 -26.27 16.33
CA ILE A 493 -5.85 -27.43 16.30
C ILE A 493 -5.33 -28.41 15.24
N VAL A 494 -5.13 -29.66 15.64
CA VAL A 494 -4.65 -30.73 14.75
C VAL A 494 -5.71 -31.81 14.69
N ARG A 495 -6.27 -32.06 13.49
CA ARG A 495 -7.29 -33.09 13.24
C ARG A 495 -6.83 -33.97 12.06
N ASP A 496 -7.42 -33.81 10.90
CA ASP A 496 -7.09 -34.55 9.69
C ASP A 496 -6.09 -33.78 8.83
N VAL A 497 -4.80 -33.93 9.10
CA VAL A 497 -3.72 -33.23 8.40
C VAL A 497 -3.37 -33.96 7.11
N LYS A 498 -3.48 -33.30 5.97
CA LYS A 498 -3.05 -33.83 4.67
C LYS A 498 -1.55 -33.74 4.52
N VAL A 499 -0.95 -34.72 3.85
CA VAL A 499 0.46 -34.65 3.42
C VAL A 499 0.45 -34.38 1.90
N ALA A 500 1.03 -33.26 1.49
CA ALA A 500 1.09 -32.83 0.10
C ALA A 500 2.51 -32.99 -0.45
N GLY A 501 2.64 -33.65 -1.58
CA GLY A 501 3.88 -33.69 -2.35
C GLY A 501 4.16 -32.32 -2.99
N LEU A 502 5.42 -31.95 -3.10
CA LEU A 502 5.82 -30.74 -3.80
C LEU A 502 5.91 -31.01 -5.30
N VAL A 503 5.16 -30.28 -6.09
CA VAL A 503 5.11 -30.36 -7.56
C VAL A 503 6.28 -29.58 -8.21
#